data_a8aed19eed5b60aa9bae6cbcb6c5dbc9
#
_entry.id   a8aed19eed5b60aa9bae6cbcb6c5dbc9
#
_cell.length_a   1.000
_cell.length_b   1.000
_cell.length_c   1.000
_cell.angle_alpha   90.00
_cell.angle_beta   90.00
_cell.angle_gamma   90.00
#
_symmetry.space_group_name_H-M   'P 1'
#
loop_
_entity.id
_entity.type
_entity.pdbx_description
1 polymer ?
#
loop_
_entity_poly.entity_id
_entity_poly.type
_entity_poly.pdbx_seq_one_letter_code
_entity_poly.pdbx_strand_id
1 'polypeptide(L)'
;NVPCLAQIPPRTEFEGEYIMAVPLKFFSSRKYPNRGKSIFDGGKSDCFDALDEVISQWWDAIRAGRVKQYIPESMIPRDPANGKLKAPNQFGNSYISIDPPLSAEGAAPKIEVVQPDIKYEAFVASYTNCLLMCLQGLVSPATLGIDVGKMSSADAQREKKDVTGNTRNTITTALEKALPQLVSAVLMTYDNMQGKVPETYEVTVDFGEYGAPDFDSRVETVGKASTYGIMSVETQVEELWGSSKEDDWKAAEVKRIMQEKGLTEGEPTAVGDEYA
;
A
#
# COMPACT_ATOMS: atom_id res chain seq x y z
N ASN A 1 -37.70 10.76 11.67
CA ASN A 1 -38.49 9.54 11.54
C ASN A 1 -38.24 8.93 10.18
N VAL A 2 -37.51 7.81 10.15
CA VAL A 2 -37.30 7.03 8.93
C VAL A 2 -38.36 5.93 8.94
N PRO A 3 -39.32 5.90 7.99
CA PRO A 3 -40.46 4.99 8.04
C PRO A 3 -40.09 3.50 8.15
N CYS A 4 -39.00 3.09 7.54
CA CYS A 4 -38.51 1.71 7.61
C CYS A 4 -37.99 1.31 9.00
N LEU A 5 -37.60 2.25 9.86
CA LEU A 5 -37.14 1.95 11.22
C LEU A 5 -38.32 1.92 12.24
N ALA A 6 -39.48 2.44 11.88
CA ALA A 6 -40.65 2.46 12.77
C ALA A 6 -41.25 1.07 13.03
N GLN A 7 -40.92 0.08 12.18
CA GLN A 7 -41.38 -1.31 12.29
C GLN A 7 -40.41 -2.20 13.08
N ILE A 8 -39.21 -1.71 13.40
CA ILE A 8 -38.22 -2.48 14.14
C ILE A 8 -38.53 -2.36 15.63
N PRO A 9 -38.72 -3.46 16.37
CA PRO A 9 -38.94 -3.41 17.80
C PRO A 9 -37.73 -2.79 18.49
N PRO A 10 -37.94 -2.03 19.59
CA PRO A 10 -36.84 -1.35 20.29
C PRO A 10 -35.83 -2.32 20.94
N ARG A 11 -36.20 -3.57 21.09
CA ARG A 11 -35.37 -4.65 21.60
C ARG A 11 -35.67 -5.93 20.84
N THR A 12 -34.62 -6.54 20.30
CA THR A 12 -34.68 -7.84 19.66
C THR A 12 -33.76 -8.78 20.44
N GLU A 13 -34.27 -9.93 20.88
CA GLU A 13 -33.50 -10.96 21.56
C GLU A 13 -33.22 -12.10 20.58
N PHE A 14 -31.97 -12.56 20.57
CA PHE A 14 -31.55 -13.71 19.78
C PHE A 14 -31.16 -14.84 20.71
N GLU A 15 -31.58 -16.07 20.37
CA GLU A 15 -31.21 -17.27 21.10
C GLU A 15 -29.80 -17.73 20.68
N GLY A 16 -29.03 -18.28 21.65
CA GLY A 16 -27.71 -18.84 21.42
C GLY A 16 -26.59 -18.16 22.20
N GLU A 17 -25.48 -18.87 22.36
CA GLU A 17 -24.28 -18.41 23.07
C GLU A 17 -23.27 -17.83 22.08
N TYR A 18 -23.59 -16.71 21.45
CA TYR A 18 -22.67 -16.02 20.54
C TYR A 18 -22.71 -14.50 20.69
N ILE A 19 -21.64 -13.87 20.31
CA ILE A 19 -21.50 -12.40 20.37
C ILE A 19 -21.67 -11.85 18.96
N MET A 20 -22.63 -10.92 18.79
CA MET A 20 -22.91 -10.27 17.51
C MET A 20 -21.85 -9.23 17.10
N ALA A 21 -20.82 -9.01 17.90
CA ALA A 21 -19.73 -8.08 17.65
C ALA A 21 -18.39 -8.81 17.76
N VAL A 22 -17.64 -8.82 16.67
CA VAL A 22 -16.31 -9.44 16.61
C VAL A 22 -15.23 -8.37 16.61
N PRO A 23 -14.32 -8.35 17.61
CA PRO A 23 -13.24 -7.38 17.65
C PRO A 23 -12.17 -7.69 16.60
N LEU A 24 -11.92 -6.78 15.69
CA LEU A 24 -10.84 -6.86 14.73
C LEU A 24 -9.65 -6.03 15.21
N LYS A 25 -8.50 -6.68 15.42
CA LYS A 25 -7.27 -6.09 15.92
C LYS A 25 -6.12 -6.46 14.99
N PHE A 26 -5.71 -5.55 14.12
CA PHE A 26 -4.61 -5.81 13.18
C PHE A 26 -3.25 -5.89 13.88
N PHE A 27 -2.99 -5.00 14.83
CA PHE A 27 -1.74 -4.97 15.57
C PHE A 27 -2.02 -5.13 17.06
N SER A 28 -1.25 -5.99 17.73
CA SER A 28 -1.35 -6.17 19.17
C SER A 28 -0.66 -5.05 19.93
N SER A 29 -1.27 -4.58 21.02
CA SER A 29 -0.66 -3.61 21.92
C SER A 29 0.10 -4.33 23.04
N ARG A 30 1.37 -3.99 23.23
CA ARG A 30 2.14 -4.48 24.40
C ARG A 30 1.70 -3.82 25.70
N LYS A 31 1.20 -2.58 25.62
CA LYS A 31 0.76 -1.81 26.78
C LYS A 31 -0.63 -2.27 27.29
N TYR A 32 -1.48 -2.67 26.37
CA TYR A 32 -2.86 -3.07 26.67
C TYR A 32 -3.15 -4.43 26.02
N PRO A 33 -3.00 -5.55 26.75
CA PRO A 33 -3.08 -6.91 26.18
C PRO A 33 -4.38 -7.22 25.42
N ASN A 34 -5.50 -6.59 25.84
CA ASN A 34 -6.81 -6.82 25.23
C ASN A 34 -7.19 -5.75 24.19
N ARG A 35 -6.30 -4.84 23.85
CA ARG A 35 -6.54 -3.79 22.86
C ARG A 35 -5.61 -3.91 21.67
N GLY A 36 -6.08 -3.45 20.52
CA GLY A 36 -5.24 -3.26 19.36
C GLY A 36 -4.32 -2.05 19.54
N LYS A 37 -3.24 -2.02 18.77
CA LYS A 37 -2.35 -0.87 18.60
C LYS A 37 -2.78 -0.11 17.35
N SER A 38 -2.77 1.22 17.40
CA SER A 38 -2.96 2.05 16.21
C SER A 38 -1.75 1.92 15.28
N ILE A 39 -1.99 1.99 13.98
CA ILE A 39 -0.94 2.10 12.97
C ILE A 39 -0.13 3.41 13.13
N PHE A 40 -0.74 4.43 13.73
CA PHE A 40 -0.14 5.74 13.98
C PHE A 40 0.57 5.87 15.34
N ASP A 41 0.60 4.80 16.15
CA ASP A 41 1.32 4.79 17.41
C ASP A 41 2.84 4.90 17.20
N GLY A 42 3.54 5.42 18.22
CA GLY A 42 5.00 5.47 18.25
C GLY A 42 5.60 6.65 17.49
N GLY A 43 4.97 7.84 17.52
CA GLY A 43 5.48 9.06 16.91
C GLY A 43 5.20 9.17 15.41
N LYS A 44 4.37 8.30 14.86
CA LYS A 44 3.98 8.37 13.45
C LYS A 44 3.15 9.60 13.13
N SER A 45 2.32 10.09 14.05
CA SER A 45 1.59 11.35 13.89
C SER A 45 2.55 12.50 13.60
N ASP A 46 3.64 12.59 14.36
CA ASP A 46 4.62 13.66 14.18
C ASP A 46 5.31 13.61 12.81
N CYS A 47 5.46 12.38 12.25
CA CYS A 47 5.99 12.21 10.89
C CYS A 47 5.01 12.72 9.82
N PHE A 48 3.70 12.51 10.01
CA PHE A 48 2.67 13.03 9.11
C PHE A 48 2.56 14.56 9.22
N ASP A 49 2.62 15.11 10.45
CA ASP A 49 2.63 16.56 10.66
C ASP A 49 3.85 17.21 9.98
N ALA A 50 5.02 16.58 10.07
CA ALA A 50 6.22 17.03 9.36
C ALA A 50 6.08 16.96 7.83
N LEU A 51 5.40 15.94 7.31
CA LEU A 51 5.12 15.82 5.87
C LEU A 51 4.19 16.93 5.39
N ASP A 52 3.13 17.22 6.14
CA ASP A 52 2.19 18.29 5.83
C ASP A 52 2.86 19.67 5.86
N GLU A 53 3.75 19.89 6.82
CA GLU A 53 4.55 21.13 6.91
C GLU A 53 5.45 21.31 5.70
N VAL A 54 6.17 20.25 5.28
CA VAL A 54 7.03 20.30 4.07
C VAL A 54 6.21 20.62 2.82
N ILE A 55 5.04 20.01 2.66
CA ILE A 55 4.16 20.25 1.53
C ILE A 55 3.67 21.71 1.56
N SER A 56 3.26 22.19 2.71
CA SER A 56 2.77 23.55 2.88
C SER A 56 3.85 24.59 2.55
N GLN A 57 5.06 24.41 3.06
CA GLN A 57 6.20 25.25 2.76
C GLN A 57 6.57 25.22 1.26
N TRP A 58 6.49 24.05 0.64
CA TRP A 58 6.74 23.92 -0.81
C TRP A 58 5.71 24.70 -1.63
N TRP A 59 4.43 24.60 -1.29
CA TRP A 59 3.38 25.38 -1.93
C TRP A 59 3.59 26.88 -1.76
N ASP A 60 4.00 27.31 -0.58
CA ASP A 60 4.28 28.72 -0.31
C ASP A 60 5.53 29.22 -1.07
N ALA A 61 6.57 28.39 -1.18
CA ALA A 61 7.72 28.70 -2.01
C ALA A 61 7.35 28.85 -3.50
N ILE A 62 6.48 27.97 -4.03
CA ILE A 62 5.96 28.07 -5.40
C ILE A 62 5.18 29.39 -5.59
N ARG A 63 4.35 29.74 -4.60
CA ARG A 63 3.59 31.01 -4.66
C ARG A 63 4.51 32.22 -4.57
N ALA A 64 5.51 32.18 -3.69
CA ALA A 64 6.48 33.24 -3.49
C ALA A 64 7.43 33.37 -4.70
N GLY A 65 7.72 32.26 -5.39
CA GLY A 65 8.59 32.19 -6.57
C GLY A 65 7.99 32.74 -7.86
N ARG A 66 6.77 33.28 -7.81
CA ARG A 66 6.19 33.96 -8.95
C ARG A 66 7.03 35.19 -9.32
N VAL A 67 7.17 35.41 -10.61
CA VAL A 67 7.87 36.61 -11.13
C VAL A 67 7.25 37.88 -10.54
N LYS A 68 8.08 38.70 -9.91
CA LYS A 68 7.71 40.02 -9.39
C LYS A 68 8.39 41.07 -10.24
N GLN A 69 7.62 42.05 -10.68
CA GLN A 69 8.12 43.18 -11.42
C GLN A 69 8.12 44.42 -10.51
N TYR A 70 9.29 45.00 -10.29
CA TYR A 70 9.41 46.23 -9.55
C TYR A 70 9.49 47.37 -10.58
N ILE A 71 8.49 48.25 -10.56
CA ILE A 71 8.35 49.33 -11.52
C ILE A 71 8.36 50.65 -10.77
N PRO A 72 9.28 51.59 -11.09
CA PRO A 72 9.25 52.91 -10.52
C PRO A 72 7.92 53.63 -10.82
N GLU A 73 7.36 54.34 -9.84
CA GLU A 73 6.06 55.03 -9.99
C GLU A 73 6.04 55.98 -11.20
N SER A 74 7.16 56.58 -11.52
CA SER A 74 7.32 57.46 -12.69
C SER A 74 7.05 56.78 -14.03
N MET A 75 7.17 55.45 -14.06
CA MET A 75 6.96 54.64 -15.28
C MET A 75 5.55 54.05 -15.37
N ILE A 76 4.76 54.14 -14.30
CA ILE A 76 3.40 53.58 -14.29
C ILE A 76 2.43 54.60 -14.85
N PRO A 77 1.63 54.25 -15.88
CA PRO A 77 0.64 55.17 -16.43
C PRO A 77 -0.41 55.53 -15.36
N ARG A 78 -0.74 56.81 -15.32
CA ARG A 78 -1.84 57.28 -14.47
C ARG A 78 -3.15 57.33 -15.27
N ASP A 79 -4.23 57.07 -14.62
CA ASP A 79 -5.55 57.19 -15.20
C ASP A 79 -5.87 58.72 -15.38
N PRO A 80 -6.14 59.15 -16.61
CA PRO A 80 -6.40 60.55 -16.86
C PRO A 80 -7.66 61.09 -16.17
N ALA A 81 -8.60 60.22 -15.78
CA ALA A 81 -9.85 60.66 -15.18
C ALA A 81 -9.73 60.94 -13.67
N ASN A 82 -8.85 60.21 -12.94
CA ASN A 82 -8.75 60.30 -11.48
C ASN A 82 -7.31 60.49 -10.95
N GLY A 83 -6.31 60.55 -11.82
CA GLY A 83 -4.91 60.74 -11.47
C GLY A 83 -4.26 59.59 -10.72
N LYS A 84 -4.98 58.49 -10.45
CA LYS A 84 -4.48 57.32 -9.76
C LYS A 84 -3.60 56.45 -10.65
N LEU A 85 -2.66 55.73 -10.04
CA LEU A 85 -1.86 54.74 -10.75
C LEU A 85 -2.77 53.68 -11.37
N LYS A 86 -2.56 53.33 -12.62
CA LYS A 86 -3.35 52.36 -13.34
C LYS A 86 -3.05 50.95 -12.75
N ALA A 87 -4.10 50.27 -12.26
CA ALA A 87 -3.93 48.93 -11.70
C ALA A 87 -3.38 47.94 -12.73
N PRO A 88 -2.56 46.96 -12.31
CA PRO A 88 -2.06 45.92 -13.22
C PRO A 88 -3.22 45.10 -13.76
N ASN A 89 -3.08 44.60 -14.98
CA ASN A 89 -4.07 43.75 -15.59
C ASN A 89 -4.28 42.45 -14.75
N GLN A 90 -5.53 42.03 -14.59
CA GLN A 90 -5.90 40.91 -13.70
C GLN A 90 -5.35 39.55 -14.12
N PHE A 91 -4.75 39.41 -15.30
CA PHE A 91 -4.14 38.15 -15.76
C PHE A 91 -2.69 37.97 -15.30
N GLY A 92 -2.47 37.95 -13.99
CA GLY A 92 -1.23 37.40 -13.41
C GLY A 92 0.00 38.33 -13.40
N ASN A 93 -0.09 39.50 -13.96
CA ASN A 93 1.01 40.51 -13.93
C ASN A 93 0.85 41.37 -12.67
N SER A 94 1.39 40.92 -11.54
CA SER A 94 1.53 41.77 -10.36
C SER A 94 2.82 42.53 -10.42
N TYR A 95 2.75 43.83 -10.42
CA TYR A 95 3.92 44.71 -10.24
C TYR A 95 3.87 45.38 -8.86
N ILE A 96 5.04 45.71 -8.35
CA ILE A 96 5.19 46.45 -7.10
C ILE A 96 5.76 47.83 -7.52
N SER A 97 5.00 48.89 -7.17
CA SER A 97 5.51 50.25 -7.37
C SER A 97 6.57 50.55 -6.31
N ILE A 98 7.68 51.08 -6.73
CA ILE A 98 8.77 51.56 -5.86
C ILE A 98 9.04 53.02 -6.12
N ASP A 99 9.18 53.80 -5.04
CA ASP A 99 9.72 55.13 -5.14
C ASP A 99 11.23 55.03 -5.32
N PRO A 100 11.82 55.78 -6.30
CA PRO A 100 13.26 55.78 -6.41
C PRO A 100 13.87 56.38 -5.15
N PRO A 101 14.94 55.77 -4.59
CA PRO A 101 15.62 56.34 -3.43
C PRO A 101 16.11 57.74 -3.76
N LEU A 102 15.82 58.67 -2.87
CA LEU A 102 16.21 60.09 -3.00
C LEU A 102 17.71 60.36 -3.19
N SER A 103 18.54 59.33 -3.00
CA SER A 103 20.00 59.41 -3.10
C SER A 103 20.62 59.01 -4.41
N ALA A 104 19.85 58.67 -5.42
CA ALA A 104 20.35 58.27 -6.72
C ALA A 104 20.22 59.41 -7.76
N GLU A 105 20.95 60.49 -7.55
CA GLU A 105 21.13 61.52 -8.62
C GLU A 105 21.75 60.87 -9.86
N GLY A 106 20.96 60.75 -10.91
CA GLY A 106 21.43 60.30 -12.24
C GLY A 106 21.15 58.87 -12.64
N ALA A 107 20.55 58.05 -11.82
CA ALA A 107 20.14 56.72 -12.24
C ALA A 107 18.84 56.76 -13.03
N ALA A 108 18.88 56.34 -14.31
CA ALA A 108 17.67 56.18 -15.10
C ALA A 108 16.74 55.13 -14.44
N PRO A 109 15.42 55.37 -14.35
CA PRO A 109 14.49 54.42 -13.79
C PRO A 109 14.54 53.11 -14.59
N LYS A 110 14.73 51.98 -13.90
CA LYS A 110 14.79 50.64 -14.52
C LYS A 110 13.69 49.79 -13.95
N ILE A 111 13.07 49.02 -14.85
CA ILE A 111 12.17 47.94 -14.44
C ILE A 111 13.05 46.77 -13.98
N GLU A 112 12.85 46.33 -12.74
CA GLU A 112 13.55 45.19 -12.22
C GLU A 112 12.59 43.99 -12.17
N VAL A 113 12.99 42.88 -12.78
CA VAL A 113 12.26 41.63 -12.78
C VAL A 113 13.01 40.67 -11.87
N VAL A 114 12.38 40.32 -10.77
CA VAL A 114 12.95 39.37 -9.78
C VAL A 114 12.12 38.11 -9.78
N GLN A 115 12.77 37.00 -10.04
CA GLN A 115 12.20 35.69 -9.86
C GLN A 115 13.06 34.94 -8.84
N PRO A 116 12.58 34.75 -7.59
CA PRO A 116 13.29 33.98 -6.61
C PRO A 116 13.48 32.52 -7.10
N ASP A 117 14.67 32.00 -6.90
CA ASP A 117 14.95 30.60 -7.19
C ASP A 117 14.28 29.71 -6.15
N ILE A 118 13.46 28.79 -6.62
CA ILE A 118 12.81 27.78 -5.75
C ILE A 118 13.78 26.60 -5.65
N LYS A 119 14.33 26.38 -4.46
CA LYS A 119 15.23 25.24 -4.17
C LYS A 119 14.44 23.92 -4.18
N TYR A 120 13.91 23.55 -5.33
CA TYR A 120 13.03 22.40 -5.48
C TYR A 120 13.69 21.10 -5.02
N GLU A 121 14.99 20.92 -5.23
CA GLU A 121 15.72 19.72 -4.81
C GLU A 121 15.66 19.50 -3.30
N ALA A 122 15.78 20.58 -2.52
CA ALA A 122 15.66 20.53 -1.06
C ALA A 122 14.25 20.10 -0.63
N PHE A 123 13.21 20.62 -1.30
CA PHE A 123 11.83 20.24 -1.02
C PHE A 123 11.55 18.78 -1.40
N VAL A 124 12.03 18.33 -2.56
CA VAL A 124 11.89 16.93 -2.99
C VAL A 124 12.61 16.00 -2.02
N ALA A 125 13.82 16.33 -1.58
CA ALA A 125 14.57 15.52 -0.62
C ALA A 125 13.85 15.46 0.75
N SER A 126 13.35 16.61 1.24
CA SER A 126 12.61 16.67 2.50
C SER A 126 11.30 15.89 2.41
N TYR A 127 10.51 16.06 1.35
CA TYR A 127 9.28 15.30 1.10
C TYR A 127 9.56 13.79 1.09
N THR A 128 10.58 13.37 0.36
CA THR A 128 10.98 11.98 0.25
C THR A 128 11.34 11.38 1.61
N ASN A 129 12.14 12.10 2.40
CA ASN A 129 12.54 11.65 3.73
C ASN A 129 11.35 11.56 4.69
N CYS A 130 10.48 12.58 4.72
CA CYS A 130 9.28 12.55 5.57
C CYS A 130 8.33 11.42 5.15
N LEU A 131 8.14 11.20 3.85
CA LEU A 131 7.33 10.08 3.35
C LEU A 131 7.90 8.72 3.77
N LEU A 132 9.22 8.54 3.66
CA LEU A 132 9.91 7.32 4.13
C LEU A 132 9.69 7.10 5.63
N MET A 133 9.77 8.14 6.45
CA MET A 133 9.52 8.06 7.89
C MET A 133 8.06 7.69 8.20
N CYS A 134 7.09 8.24 7.47
CA CYS A 134 5.68 7.89 7.60
C CYS A 134 5.42 6.42 7.29
N LEU A 135 6.04 5.88 6.24
CA LEU A 135 5.83 4.51 5.75
C LEU A 135 6.74 3.47 6.41
N GLN A 136 7.77 3.92 7.15
CA GLN A 136 8.76 3.03 7.78
C GLN A 136 8.10 1.96 8.66
N GLY A 137 8.44 0.71 8.41
CA GLY A 137 7.94 -0.45 9.15
C GLY A 137 6.47 -0.82 8.86
N LEU A 138 5.83 -0.19 7.88
CA LEU A 138 4.47 -0.51 7.45
C LEU A 138 4.44 -1.02 6.01
N VAL A 139 4.83 -0.16 5.08
CA VAL A 139 4.78 -0.46 3.65
C VAL A 139 6.01 0.12 2.98
N SER A 140 6.60 -0.63 2.05
CA SER A 140 7.67 -0.08 1.23
C SER A 140 7.12 0.87 0.16
N PRO A 141 7.65 2.10 0.03
CA PRO A 141 7.24 3.02 -1.03
C PRO A 141 7.35 2.43 -2.43
N ALA A 142 8.33 1.56 -2.67
CA ALA A 142 8.50 0.88 -3.94
C ALA A 142 7.31 -0.03 -4.32
N THR A 143 6.65 -0.65 -3.34
CA THR A 143 5.44 -1.46 -3.59
C THR A 143 4.21 -0.60 -3.91
N LEU A 144 4.24 0.68 -3.56
CA LEU A 144 3.21 1.66 -3.89
C LEU A 144 3.46 2.34 -5.25
N GLY A 145 4.52 1.94 -5.98
CA GLY A 145 4.92 2.60 -7.23
C GLY A 145 5.58 3.97 -7.02
N ILE A 146 5.92 4.32 -5.78
CA ILE A 146 6.62 5.56 -5.47
C ILE A 146 8.12 5.29 -5.59
N ASP A 147 8.72 5.80 -6.66
CA ASP A 147 10.17 5.67 -6.88
C ASP A 147 10.91 6.70 -6.01
N VAL A 148 11.37 6.26 -4.87
CA VAL A 148 12.10 7.07 -3.89
C VAL A 148 13.61 6.95 -4.10
N GLY A 149 14.03 7.09 -5.32
CA GLY A 149 15.44 6.99 -5.73
C GLY A 149 15.72 5.69 -6.48
N LYS A 150 16.51 5.80 -7.53
CA LYS A 150 16.95 4.69 -8.36
C LYS A 150 17.67 3.64 -7.51
N MET A 151 16.97 2.60 -7.17
CA MET A 151 17.49 1.55 -6.31
C MET A 151 18.17 0.45 -7.10
N SER A 152 19.34 0.21 -6.71
CA SER A 152 20.44 -0.33 -7.40
C SER A 152 20.62 -1.85 -7.30
N SER A 153 19.94 -2.59 -6.42
CA SER A 153 20.16 -4.04 -6.31
C SER A 153 18.88 -4.85 -6.12
N ALA A 154 18.87 -6.06 -6.67
CA ALA A 154 17.77 -7.01 -6.50
C ALA A 154 17.53 -7.36 -5.02
N ASP A 155 18.57 -7.37 -4.21
CA ASP A 155 18.50 -7.69 -2.78
C ASP A 155 17.78 -6.59 -2.00
N ALA A 156 18.07 -5.32 -2.28
CA ALA A 156 17.36 -4.20 -1.68
C ALA A 156 15.87 -4.14 -2.07
N GLN A 157 15.53 -4.61 -3.26
CA GLN A 157 14.13 -4.74 -3.68
C GLN A 157 13.42 -5.89 -2.96
N ARG A 158 14.11 -7.00 -2.68
CA ARG A 158 13.57 -8.12 -1.89
C ARG A 158 13.29 -7.70 -0.45
N GLU A 159 14.24 -7.07 0.23
CA GLU A 159 14.04 -6.56 1.60
C GLU A 159 12.84 -5.61 1.70
N LYS A 160 12.64 -4.76 0.69
CA LYS A 160 11.49 -3.84 0.64
C LYS A 160 10.17 -4.56 0.44
N LYS A 161 10.13 -5.62 -0.38
CA LYS A 161 8.95 -6.47 -0.53
C LYS A 161 8.62 -7.19 0.78
N ASP A 162 9.63 -7.65 1.51
CA ASP A 162 9.47 -8.37 2.77
C ASP A 162 8.79 -7.53 3.86
N VAL A 163 9.12 -6.24 3.96
CA VAL A 163 8.45 -5.33 4.91
C VAL A 163 6.95 -5.25 4.63
N THR A 164 6.57 -5.07 3.37
CA THR A 164 5.17 -5.02 2.97
C THR A 164 4.49 -6.36 3.16
N GLY A 165 5.18 -7.47 2.82
CA GLY A 165 4.72 -8.83 3.05
C GLY A 165 4.45 -9.12 4.51
N ASN A 166 5.35 -8.74 5.41
CA ASN A 166 5.19 -8.92 6.85
C ASN A 166 3.98 -8.15 7.40
N THR A 167 3.78 -6.92 6.94
CA THR A 167 2.60 -6.13 7.34
C THR A 167 1.32 -6.79 6.83
N ARG A 168 1.29 -7.24 5.57
CA ARG A 168 0.16 -7.98 5.02
C ARG A 168 -0.11 -9.26 5.84
N ASN A 169 0.90 -10.06 6.10
CA ASN A 169 0.74 -11.30 6.85
C ASN A 169 0.18 -11.05 8.26
N THR A 170 0.60 -9.97 8.91
CA THR A 170 0.05 -9.56 10.20
C THR A 170 -1.44 -9.22 10.10
N ILE A 171 -1.83 -8.51 9.06
CA ILE A 171 -3.23 -8.14 8.80
C ILE A 171 -4.05 -9.39 8.44
N THR A 172 -3.55 -10.25 7.56
CA THR A 172 -4.22 -11.49 7.15
C THR A 172 -4.45 -12.41 8.35
N THR A 173 -3.44 -12.62 9.18
CA THR A 173 -3.58 -13.44 10.40
C THR A 173 -4.65 -12.88 11.36
N ALA A 174 -4.79 -11.56 11.45
CA ALA A 174 -5.85 -10.95 12.24
C ALA A 174 -7.23 -11.18 11.62
N LEU A 175 -7.32 -11.12 10.28
CA LEU A 175 -8.56 -11.38 9.53
C LEU A 175 -8.95 -12.86 9.58
N GLU A 176 -8.01 -13.79 9.44
CA GLU A 176 -8.22 -15.24 9.57
C GLU A 176 -8.82 -15.63 10.92
N LYS A 177 -8.53 -14.89 11.97
CA LYS A 177 -9.12 -15.09 13.30
C LYS A 177 -10.49 -14.44 13.45
N ALA A 178 -10.71 -13.28 12.85
CA ALA A 178 -11.93 -12.49 13.05
C ALA A 178 -13.04 -12.87 12.08
N LEU A 179 -12.72 -13.13 10.80
CA LEU A 179 -13.73 -13.40 9.77
C LEU A 179 -14.53 -14.66 10.02
N PRO A 180 -13.94 -15.81 10.42
CA PRO A 180 -14.73 -16.99 10.74
C PRO A 180 -15.75 -16.74 11.84
N GLN A 181 -15.35 -16.02 12.90
CA GLN A 181 -16.25 -15.66 13.99
C GLN A 181 -17.36 -14.72 13.51
N LEU A 182 -17.04 -13.77 12.66
CA LEU A 182 -18.01 -12.84 12.09
C LEU A 182 -19.04 -13.57 11.22
N VAL A 183 -18.57 -14.43 10.31
CA VAL A 183 -19.44 -15.20 9.41
C VAL A 183 -20.33 -16.16 10.21
N SER A 184 -19.76 -16.86 11.18
CA SER A 184 -20.53 -17.73 12.08
C SER A 184 -21.62 -16.96 12.83
N ALA A 185 -21.29 -15.78 13.39
CA ALA A 185 -22.27 -14.93 14.07
C ALA A 185 -23.37 -14.42 13.12
N VAL A 186 -23.04 -14.11 11.88
CA VAL A 186 -24.02 -13.71 10.85
C VAL A 186 -24.96 -14.86 10.53
N LEU A 187 -24.44 -16.09 10.33
CA LEU A 187 -25.26 -17.27 10.02
C LEU A 187 -26.16 -17.63 11.18
N MET A 188 -25.65 -17.63 12.42
CA MET A 188 -26.47 -17.88 13.62
C MET A 188 -27.56 -16.82 13.80
N THR A 189 -27.25 -15.56 13.52
CA THR A 189 -28.25 -14.47 13.56
C THR A 189 -29.29 -14.67 12.47
N TYR A 190 -28.90 -15.08 11.29
CA TYR A 190 -29.81 -15.37 10.19
C TYR A 190 -30.78 -16.52 10.54
N ASP A 191 -30.28 -17.60 11.15
CA ASP A 191 -31.12 -18.70 11.61
C ASP A 191 -32.18 -18.24 12.64
N ASN A 192 -31.73 -17.43 13.62
CA ASN A 192 -32.65 -16.83 14.58
C ASN A 192 -33.76 -16.00 13.90
N MET A 193 -33.39 -15.20 12.88
CA MET A 193 -34.37 -14.41 12.11
C MET A 193 -35.34 -15.28 11.31
N GLN A 194 -34.96 -16.50 10.96
CA GLN A 194 -35.82 -17.50 10.31
C GLN A 194 -36.63 -18.34 11.31
N GLY A 195 -36.48 -18.10 12.61
CA GLY A 195 -37.13 -18.89 13.65
C GLY A 195 -36.54 -20.30 13.80
N LYS A 196 -35.32 -20.53 13.35
CA LYS A 196 -34.59 -21.79 13.52
C LYS A 196 -33.68 -21.68 14.73
N VAL A 197 -33.41 -22.83 15.37
CA VAL A 197 -32.38 -22.92 16.40
C VAL A 197 -31.02 -22.74 15.70
N PRO A 198 -30.18 -21.79 16.13
CA PRO A 198 -28.88 -21.58 15.49
C PRO A 198 -27.96 -22.77 15.68
N GLU A 199 -27.35 -23.24 14.60
CA GLU A 199 -26.33 -24.28 14.61
C GLU A 199 -24.93 -23.67 14.73
N THR A 200 -23.95 -24.51 15.15
CA THR A 200 -22.55 -24.06 15.17
C THR A 200 -21.95 -24.22 13.78
N TYR A 201 -21.47 -23.13 13.21
CA TYR A 201 -20.85 -23.10 11.88
C TYR A 201 -19.33 -23.09 12.00
N GLU A 202 -18.68 -24.08 11.40
CA GLU A 202 -17.23 -24.07 11.18
C GLU A 202 -16.94 -23.33 9.87
N VAL A 203 -16.24 -22.21 9.97
CA VAL A 203 -15.89 -21.37 8.83
C VAL A 203 -14.38 -21.27 8.74
N THR A 204 -13.83 -21.56 7.58
CA THR A 204 -12.43 -21.33 7.24
C THR A 204 -12.32 -20.22 6.21
N VAL A 205 -11.33 -19.36 6.35
CA VAL A 205 -11.03 -18.29 5.42
C VAL A 205 -9.60 -18.45 4.96
N ASP A 206 -9.41 -18.57 3.67
CA ASP A 206 -8.09 -18.64 3.04
C ASP A 206 -7.83 -17.37 2.24
N PHE A 207 -6.71 -16.71 2.55
CA PHE A 207 -6.20 -15.59 1.77
C PHE A 207 -5.08 -16.12 0.90
N GLY A 208 -5.32 -16.32 -0.37
CA GLY A 208 -4.30 -16.76 -1.31
C GLY A 208 -2.96 -16.03 -1.15
N GLU A 209 -1.89 -16.65 -1.56
CA GLU A 209 -0.52 -16.13 -1.44
C GLU A 209 -0.37 -14.76 -2.13
N TYR A 210 0.18 -13.79 -1.39
CA TYR A 210 0.51 -12.48 -1.95
C TYR A 210 1.86 -12.53 -2.66
N GLY A 211 1.82 -12.28 -3.95
CA GLY A 211 3.05 -12.27 -4.74
C GLY A 211 3.64 -13.67 -4.84
N ALA A 212 2.79 -14.63 -5.21
CA ALA A 212 3.30 -15.92 -5.69
C ALA A 212 4.49 -15.63 -6.59
N PRO A 213 5.64 -16.28 -6.37
CA PRO A 213 6.80 -16.10 -7.20
C PRO A 213 6.38 -16.20 -8.66
N ASP A 214 6.90 -15.32 -9.51
CA ASP A 214 6.71 -15.43 -10.94
C ASP A 214 6.95 -16.87 -11.39
N PHE A 215 6.19 -17.33 -12.38
CA PHE A 215 6.29 -18.71 -12.87
C PHE A 215 7.76 -19.11 -13.11
N ASP A 216 8.56 -18.22 -13.72
CA ASP A 216 9.97 -18.44 -13.95
C ASP A 216 10.77 -18.66 -12.66
N SER A 217 10.49 -17.89 -11.61
CA SER A 217 11.13 -18.06 -10.29
C SER A 217 10.73 -19.39 -9.63
N ARG A 218 9.48 -19.83 -9.80
CA ARG A 218 9.02 -21.15 -9.32
C ARG A 218 9.71 -22.27 -10.08
N VAL A 219 9.78 -22.17 -11.40
CA VAL A 219 10.48 -23.16 -12.25
C VAL A 219 11.95 -23.26 -11.85
N GLU A 220 12.62 -22.13 -11.62
CA GLU A 220 14.02 -22.13 -11.18
C GLU A 220 14.21 -22.79 -9.81
N THR A 221 13.34 -22.49 -8.85
CA THR A 221 13.38 -23.07 -7.49
C THR A 221 13.10 -24.57 -7.51
N VAL A 222 12.03 -24.97 -8.19
CA VAL A 222 11.65 -26.39 -8.35
C VAL A 222 12.73 -27.15 -9.13
N GLY A 223 13.29 -26.54 -10.19
CA GLY A 223 14.36 -27.13 -10.98
C GLY A 223 15.62 -27.38 -10.14
N LYS A 224 16.03 -26.42 -9.30
CA LYS A 224 17.14 -26.57 -8.36
C LYS A 224 16.85 -27.67 -7.33
N ALA A 225 15.65 -27.67 -6.73
CA ALA A 225 15.24 -28.69 -5.77
C ALA A 225 15.20 -30.10 -6.38
N SER A 226 14.78 -30.22 -7.62
CA SER A 226 14.81 -31.46 -8.39
C SER A 226 16.25 -31.92 -8.63
N THR A 227 17.15 -31.02 -9.03
CA THR A 227 18.57 -31.32 -9.29
C THR A 227 19.28 -31.80 -8.02
N TYR A 228 18.94 -31.24 -6.85
CA TYR A 228 19.48 -31.67 -5.57
C TYR A 228 18.80 -32.95 -5.02
N GLY A 229 17.80 -33.48 -5.69
CA GLY A 229 17.09 -34.71 -5.24
C GLY A 229 16.27 -34.55 -3.96
N ILE A 230 15.90 -33.32 -3.59
CA ILE A 230 15.16 -33.02 -2.36
C ILE A 230 13.64 -32.86 -2.60
N MET A 231 13.17 -32.99 -3.83
CA MET A 231 11.76 -32.84 -4.18
C MET A 231 11.33 -33.95 -5.13
N SER A 232 10.22 -34.66 -4.79
CA SER A 232 9.64 -35.70 -5.63
C SER A 232 8.98 -35.11 -6.88
N VAL A 233 8.79 -35.90 -7.94
CA VAL A 233 8.14 -35.45 -9.18
C VAL A 233 6.70 -34.99 -8.91
N GLU A 234 5.99 -35.67 -8.03
CA GLU A 234 4.63 -35.30 -7.61
C GLU A 234 4.59 -33.91 -6.97
N THR A 235 5.51 -33.64 -6.03
CA THR A 235 5.62 -32.34 -5.39
C THR A 235 6.05 -31.25 -6.37
N GLN A 236 6.91 -31.56 -7.36
CA GLN A 236 7.28 -30.62 -8.41
C GLN A 236 6.09 -30.18 -9.25
N VAL A 237 5.24 -31.14 -9.65
CA VAL A 237 4.03 -30.88 -10.43
C VAL A 237 3.01 -30.09 -9.61
N GLU A 238 2.83 -30.45 -8.33
CA GLU A 238 1.92 -29.73 -7.43
C GLU A 238 2.38 -28.28 -7.21
N GLU A 239 3.66 -28.04 -6.96
CA GLU A 239 4.21 -26.70 -6.75
C GLU A 239 4.10 -25.79 -7.98
N LEU A 240 4.30 -26.34 -9.16
CA LEU A 240 4.21 -25.57 -10.41
C LEU A 240 2.77 -25.34 -10.88
N TRP A 241 1.90 -26.34 -10.76
CA TRP A 241 0.61 -26.37 -11.41
C TRP A 241 -0.59 -26.52 -10.46
N GLY A 242 -0.38 -26.68 -9.16
CA GLY A 242 -1.38 -27.01 -8.18
C GLY A 242 -2.65 -26.17 -8.22
N SER A 243 -2.50 -24.84 -8.39
CA SER A 243 -3.64 -23.91 -8.45
C SER A 243 -4.24 -23.74 -9.85
N SER A 244 -3.58 -24.23 -10.91
CA SER A 244 -3.95 -23.95 -12.30
C SER A 244 -4.47 -25.16 -13.07
N LYS A 245 -4.29 -26.38 -12.56
CA LYS A 245 -4.66 -27.63 -13.22
C LYS A 245 -5.39 -28.57 -12.28
N GLU A 246 -6.30 -29.38 -12.85
CA GLU A 246 -7.07 -30.38 -12.13
C GLU A 246 -6.20 -31.57 -11.71
N ASP A 247 -6.61 -32.30 -10.68
CA ASP A 247 -5.84 -33.40 -10.10
C ASP A 247 -5.58 -34.53 -11.09
N ASP A 248 -6.55 -34.83 -11.96
CA ASP A 248 -6.41 -35.84 -13.01
C ASP A 248 -5.30 -35.46 -14.01
N TRP A 249 -5.22 -34.20 -14.38
CA TRP A 249 -4.15 -33.71 -15.25
C TRP A 249 -2.79 -33.80 -14.57
N LYS A 250 -2.71 -33.42 -13.28
CA LYS A 250 -1.47 -33.50 -12.49
C LYS A 250 -0.96 -34.93 -12.40
N ALA A 251 -1.86 -35.88 -12.12
CA ALA A 251 -1.52 -37.30 -12.07
C ALA A 251 -1.01 -37.84 -13.42
N ALA A 252 -1.61 -37.40 -14.54
CA ALA A 252 -1.15 -37.77 -15.88
C ALA A 252 0.21 -37.18 -16.19
N GLU A 253 0.50 -35.94 -15.74
CA GLU A 253 1.78 -35.27 -15.96
C GLU A 253 2.89 -35.91 -15.17
N VAL A 254 2.65 -36.27 -13.91
CA VAL A 254 3.59 -37.04 -13.08
C VAL A 254 4.02 -38.32 -13.78
N LYS A 255 3.05 -39.08 -14.33
CA LYS A 255 3.33 -40.31 -15.05
C LYS A 255 4.20 -40.08 -16.31
N ARG A 256 3.91 -39.00 -17.08
CA ARG A 256 4.70 -38.64 -18.26
C ARG A 256 6.15 -38.30 -17.88
N ILE A 257 6.34 -37.46 -16.86
CA ILE A 257 7.68 -37.08 -16.39
C ILE A 257 8.46 -38.28 -15.86
N MET A 258 7.80 -39.21 -15.15
CA MET A 258 8.43 -40.43 -14.68
C MET A 258 8.86 -41.34 -15.82
N GLN A 259 8.04 -41.48 -16.85
CA GLN A 259 8.36 -42.25 -18.07
C GLN A 259 9.56 -41.63 -18.83
N GLU A 260 9.54 -40.31 -19.02
CA GLU A 260 10.64 -39.60 -19.70
C GLU A 260 11.96 -39.67 -18.94
N LYS A 261 11.91 -39.64 -17.60
CA LYS A 261 13.10 -39.78 -16.75
C LYS A 261 13.54 -41.22 -16.54
N GLY A 262 12.82 -42.22 -17.07
CA GLY A 262 13.13 -43.64 -16.88
C GLY A 262 12.92 -44.11 -15.43
N LEU A 263 12.10 -43.40 -14.65
CA LEU A 263 11.76 -43.68 -13.24
C LEU A 263 10.48 -44.52 -13.13
N THR A 264 10.07 -45.24 -14.15
CA THR A 264 8.98 -46.20 -14.03
C THR A 264 9.32 -47.25 -12.99
N GLU A 265 8.38 -47.54 -12.09
CA GLU A 265 8.50 -48.65 -11.14
C GLU A 265 8.89 -49.89 -11.92
N GLY A 266 10.10 -50.38 -11.71
CA GLY A 266 10.50 -51.69 -12.22
C GLY A 266 9.57 -52.70 -11.58
N GLU A 267 8.84 -53.46 -12.35
CA GLU A 267 8.20 -54.68 -11.88
C GLU A 267 9.25 -55.46 -11.07
N PRO A 268 8.95 -55.91 -9.87
CA PRO A 268 9.89 -56.73 -9.11
C PRO A 268 10.21 -57.93 -9.99
N THR A 269 11.43 -57.96 -10.56
CA THR A 269 11.97 -59.12 -11.23
C THR A 269 11.87 -60.26 -10.21
N ALA A 270 10.97 -61.18 -10.48
CA ALA A 270 10.92 -62.45 -9.77
C ALA A 270 12.30 -63.05 -9.85
N VAL A 271 13.01 -63.08 -8.72
CA VAL A 271 14.26 -63.83 -8.57
C VAL A 271 13.85 -65.26 -8.74
N GLY A 272 14.12 -65.83 -9.92
CA GLY A 272 13.92 -67.25 -10.17
C GLY A 272 14.71 -68.08 -9.19
N ASP A 273 14.02 -68.93 -8.45
CA ASP A 273 14.56 -70.03 -7.75
C ASP A 273 15.30 -70.92 -8.76
N GLU A 274 16.61 -70.80 -8.85
CA GLU A 274 17.47 -71.68 -9.56
C GLU A 274 18.58 -72.14 -8.66
N TYR A 275 18.23 -72.95 -7.63
CA TYR A 275 19.06 -73.98 -6.99
C TYR A 275 18.16 -75.07 -6.42
N ALA A 276 17.93 -76.11 -7.25
CA ALA A 276 17.61 -77.46 -6.80
C ALA A 276 18.69 -78.39 -7.30
#